data_c99ccf5be9c81ae8d8572fcb3f876e61
#
_entry.id   c99ccf5be9c81ae8d8572fcb3f876e61
#
_cell.length_a   1.000
_cell.length_b   1.000
_cell.length_c   1.000
_cell.angle_alpha   90.00
_cell.angle_beta   90.00
_cell.angle_gamma   90.00
#
_symmetry.space_group_name_H-M   'P 1'
#
loop_
_entity.id
_entity.type
_entity.pdbx_description
1 polymer ?
#
loop_
_entity_poly.entity_id
_entity_poly.type
_entity_poly.pdbx_seq_one_letter_code
_entity_poly.pdbx_strand_id
1 'polypeptide(L)'
;NSKSLLDGSLDTRVYTDNANVSRVNVSDYVNPGKYEINIKTAATKATDTATDVGINSTGTGAIGASGTISINGSSVDIDANDTMSEVYEKIRAAAEVGEAEMKTDDGTFTGLQASRYGSSAALVITFSGKEGVSTTKDFATALGYTTDLTTDAKTGTMTYDAAKAGNSGTDAEVELSVGKVIAGTTDTSIFSNTATVATDGNRVTITDRDGFSMSFL
;
A
#
# COMPACT_ATOMS: atom_id res chain seq x y z
N ASN A 1 39.61 -9.38 -1.33
CA ASN A 1 39.66 -8.88 -2.68
C ASN A 1 40.47 -7.58 -2.69
N SER A 2 41.78 -7.70 -2.92
CA SER A 2 42.73 -6.57 -2.81
C SER A 2 42.46 -5.43 -3.79
N LYS A 3 41.81 -5.69 -4.91
CA LYS A 3 41.51 -4.69 -5.93
C LYS A 3 40.43 -3.70 -5.45
N SER A 4 39.38 -4.21 -4.79
CA SER A 4 38.32 -3.37 -4.24
C SER A 4 38.80 -2.46 -3.09
N LEU A 5 39.89 -2.86 -2.42
CA LEU A 5 40.51 -2.06 -1.36
C LEU A 5 41.35 -0.90 -1.93
N LEU A 6 41.88 -1.06 -3.15
CA LEU A 6 42.79 -0.13 -3.80
C LEU A 6 42.07 0.89 -4.70
N ASP A 7 40.90 0.55 -5.22
CA ASP A 7 40.12 1.39 -6.12
C ASP A 7 38.98 2.17 -5.41
N GLY A 8 38.87 2.03 -4.08
CA GLY A 8 37.84 2.71 -3.29
C GLY A 8 36.42 2.17 -3.53
N SER A 9 36.26 1.06 -4.26
CA SER A 9 34.95 0.44 -4.55
C SER A 9 34.40 -0.36 -3.38
N LEU A 10 35.12 -0.44 -2.26
CA LEU A 10 34.61 -0.96 -1.01
C LEU A 10 33.85 0.12 -0.29
N ASP A 11 32.55 0.00 -0.33
CA ASP A 11 31.63 0.55 0.63
C ASP A 11 31.08 1.93 0.40
N THR A 12 30.17 2.04 -0.56
CA THR A 12 29.05 2.94 -0.34
C THR A 12 28.00 2.20 0.50
N ARG A 13 28.27 1.96 1.78
CA ARG A 13 27.23 1.49 2.69
C ARG A 13 26.37 2.68 3.07
N VAL A 14 25.10 2.59 2.75
CA VAL A 14 24.11 3.57 3.16
C VAL A 14 23.40 3.05 4.39
N TYR A 15 23.41 3.86 5.45
CA TYR A 15 22.68 3.57 6.68
C TYR A 15 21.63 4.65 6.88
N THR A 16 20.48 4.24 7.41
CA THR A 16 19.47 5.18 7.91
C THR A 16 19.34 5.01 9.43
N ASP A 17 19.23 6.11 10.15
CA ASP A 17 18.93 6.14 11.57
C ASP A 17 17.43 6.31 11.85
N ASN A 18 16.60 6.41 10.79
CA ASN A 18 15.16 6.53 10.88
C ASN A 18 14.48 5.24 10.43
N ALA A 19 13.72 4.61 11.33
CA ALA A 19 12.99 3.38 11.06
C ALA A 19 11.93 3.53 9.94
N ASN A 20 11.49 4.74 9.67
CA ASN A 20 10.51 5.04 8.61
C ASN A 20 11.16 5.22 7.22
N VAL A 21 12.48 5.15 7.13
CA VAL A 21 13.23 5.25 5.87
C VAL A 21 13.98 3.94 5.65
N SER A 22 13.76 3.32 4.52
CA SER A 22 14.40 2.05 4.17
C SER A 22 14.88 2.03 2.72
N ARG A 23 15.63 1.00 2.35
CA ARG A 23 16.10 0.75 0.99
C ARG A 23 16.71 1.98 0.32
N VAL A 24 17.59 2.67 1.05
CA VAL A 24 18.28 3.84 0.51
C VAL A 24 19.32 3.39 -0.52
N ASN A 25 19.24 3.98 -1.72
CA ASN A 25 20.23 3.80 -2.78
C ASN A 25 20.77 5.18 -3.19
N VAL A 26 22.03 5.24 -3.48
CA VAL A 26 22.71 6.45 -3.94
C VAL A 26 23.56 6.14 -5.17
N SER A 27 23.72 7.10 -6.07
CA SER A 27 24.64 6.99 -7.19
C SER A 27 26.09 7.14 -6.73
N ASP A 28 27.02 6.68 -7.57
CA ASP A 28 28.48 6.78 -7.30
C ASP A 28 28.99 8.24 -7.19
N TYR A 29 28.20 9.19 -7.64
CA TYR A 29 28.51 10.62 -7.60
C TYR A 29 28.14 11.30 -6.27
N VAL A 30 27.50 10.57 -5.34
CA VAL A 30 27.15 11.10 -4.02
C VAL A 30 28.37 11.03 -3.11
N ASN A 31 28.82 12.20 -2.63
CA ASN A 31 29.94 12.25 -1.71
C ASN A 31 29.60 11.60 -0.36
N PRO A 32 30.54 10.84 0.24
CA PRO A 32 30.33 10.28 1.56
C PRO A 32 30.01 11.36 2.61
N GLY A 33 29.09 11.07 3.51
CA GLY A 33 28.71 11.97 4.59
C GLY A 33 27.33 11.66 5.16
N LYS A 34 26.91 12.46 6.12
CA LYS A 34 25.56 12.41 6.69
C LYS A 34 24.66 13.36 5.92
N TYR A 35 23.50 12.84 5.49
CA TYR A 35 22.45 13.59 4.82
C TYR A 35 21.22 13.60 5.71
N GLU A 36 20.55 14.73 5.78
CA GLU A 36 19.28 14.90 6.48
C GLU A 36 18.15 15.06 5.46
N ILE A 37 17.07 14.31 5.65
CA ILE A 37 15.90 14.27 4.75
C ILE A 37 14.69 14.72 5.56
N ASN A 38 13.98 15.73 5.08
CA ASN A 38 12.73 16.18 5.67
C ASN A 38 11.54 15.58 4.91
N ILE A 39 10.88 14.58 5.51
CA ILE A 39 9.66 13.98 4.98
C ILE A 39 8.48 14.75 5.56
N LYS A 40 7.74 15.48 4.70
CA LYS A 40 6.53 16.21 5.10
C LYS A 40 5.36 15.29 5.34
N THR A 41 5.16 14.34 4.44
CA THR A 41 4.03 13.42 4.47
C THR A 41 4.51 12.03 4.13
N ALA A 42 4.20 11.05 4.98
CA ALA A 42 4.41 9.65 4.67
C ALA A 42 3.34 9.15 3.68
N ALA A 43 3.75 8.26 2.79
CA ALA A 43 2.80 7.61 1.89
C ALA A 43 1.80 6.74 2.67
N THR A 44 0.58 6.67 2.16
CA THR A 44 -0.48 5.80 2.69
C THR A 44 -0.99 4.85 1.62
N LYS A 45 -1.64 3.76 2.05
CA LYS A 45 -2.32 2.81 1.18
C LYS A 45 -3.79 3.19 1.02
N ALA A 46 -4.38 2.87 -0.14
CA ALA A 46 -5.83 2.89 -0.27
C ALA A 46 -6.44 1.81 0.63
N THR A 47 -7.51 2.13 1.33
CA THR A 47 -8.14 1.23 2.30
C THR A 47 -9.66 1.24 2.17
N ASP A 48 -10.32 0.22 2.69
CA ASP A 48 -11.77 0.17 2.80
C ASP A 48 -12.28 0.59 4.18
N THR A 49 -13.60 0.57 4.31
CA THR A 49 -14.34 0.91 5.53
C THR A 49 -14.93 -0.33 6.24
N ALA A 50 -14.57 -1.54 5.82
CA ALA A 50 -15.04 -2.74 6.48
C ALA A 50 -14.61 -2.79 7.95
N THR A 51 -15.50 -3.31 8.78
CA THR A 51 -15.25 -3.54 10.20
C THR A 51 -15.04 -5.02 10.48
N ASP A 52 -14.60 -5.35 11.68
CA ASP A 52 -14.50 -6.74 12.14
C ASP A 52 -15.85 -7.47 11.99
N VAL A 53 -15.82 -8.61 11.33
CA VAL A 53 -17.01 -9.42 11.02
C VAL A 53 -16.91 -10.84 11.61
N GLY A 54 -15.91 -11.10 12.42
CA GLY A 54 -15.67 -12.40 13.03
C GLY A 54 -15.08 -13.45 12.09
N ILE A 55 -14.72 -13.11 10.86
CA ILE A 55 -14.07 -14.04 9.92
C ILE A 55 -12.58 -14.14 10.29
N ASN A 56 -12.12 -15.34 10.64
CA ASN A 56 -10.73 -15.56 11.04
C ASN A 56 -10.16 -16.85 10.44
N SER A 57 -8.83 -16.94 10.44
CA SER A 57 -8.09 -18.05 9.83
C SER A 57 -8.30 -19.41 10.52
N THR A 58 -8.91 -19.43 11.70
CA THR A 58 -9.18 -20.64 12.49
C THR A 58 -10.67 -20.86 12.75
N GLY A 59 -11.53 -20.00 12.24
CA GLY A 59 -12.97 -20.05 12.46
C GLY A 59 -13.62 -21.27 11.80
N THR A 60 -14.49 -21.94 12.53
CA THR A 60 -15.21 -23.14 12.06
C THR A 60 -16.71 -22.90 11.77
N GLY A 61 -17.22 -21.72 12.11
CA GLY A 61 -18.59 -21.31 11.79
C GLY A 61 -18.74 -21.02 10.30
N ALA A 62 -19.94 -21.32 9.76
CA ALA A 62 -20.28 -20.94 8.39
C ALA A 62 -20.54 -19.43 8.29
N ILE A 63 -20.25 -18.84 7.10
CA ILE A 63 -20.50 -17.42 6.86
C ILE A 63 -22.00 -17.09 6.79
N GLY A 64 -22.84 -18.03 6.35
CA GLY A 64 -24.29 -17.88 6.28
C GLY A 64 -24.79 -17.03 5.10
N ALA A 65 -23.91 -16.55 4.23
CA ALA A 65 -24.25 -15.79 3.04
C ALA A 65 -23.40 -16.26 1.84
N SER A 66 -23.95 -16.22 0.63
CA SER A 66 -23.23 -16.66 -0.56
C SER A 66 -23.25 -15.61 -1.66
N GLY A 67 -22.17 -15.57 -2.43
CA GLY A 67 -22.00 -14.64 -3.54
C GLY A 67 -20.58 -14.69 -4.10
N THR A 68 -20.32 -13.78 -5.02
CA THR A 68 -19.00 -13.56 -5.60
C THR A 68 -18.45 -12.24 -5.08
N ILE A 69 -17.23 -12.25 -4.56
CA ILE A 69 -16.45 -11.02 -4.28
C ILE A 69 -15.39 -10.85 -5.36
N SER A 70 -15.28 -9.65 -5.90
CA SER A 70 -14.21 -9.28 -6.83
C SER A 70 -13.36 -8.17 -6.22
N ILE A 71 -12.04 -8.36 -6.17
CA ILE A 71 -11.07 -7.43 -5.60
C ILE A 71 -10.13 -7.00 -6.73
N ASN A 72 -10.22 -5.74 -7.15
CA ASN A 72 -9.49 -5.21 -8.31
C ASN A 72 -9.59 -6.11 -9.55
N GLY A 73 -10.75 -6.73 -9.77
CA GLY A 73 -11.00 -7.63 -10.89
C GLY A 73 -10.68 -9.11 -10.65
N SER A 74 -10.01 -9.46 -9.54
CA SER A 74 -9.84 -10.88 -9.13
C SER A 74 -11.06 -11.34 -8.35
N SER A 75 -11.74 -12.36 -8.85
CA SER A 75 -13.03 -12.83 -8.31
C SER A 75 -12.89 -14.16 -7.61
N VAL A 76 -13.66 -14.35 -6.54
CA VAL A 76 -13.81 -15.62 -5.84
C VAL A 76 -15.25 -15.83 -5.38
N ASP A 77 -15.74 -17.07 -5.50
CA ASP A 77 -17.06 -17.45 -5.03
C ASP A 77 -17.00 -17.92 -3.57
N ILE A 78 -17.94 -17.42 -2.79
CA ILE A 78 -18.16 -17.78 -1.40
C ILE A 78 -19.52 -18.53 -1.30
N ASP A 79 -19.50 -19.70 -0.69
CA ASP A 79 -20.72 -20.45 -0.38
C ASP A 79 -21.17 -20.16 1.06
N ALA A 80 -22.48 -20.15 1.30
CA ALA A 80 -23.03 -19.90 2.63
C ALA A 80 -22.58 -20.93 3.69
N ASN A 81 -22.20 -22.14 3.24
CA ASN A 81 -21.67 -23.20 4.10
C ASN A 81 -20.14 -23.17 4.25
N ASP A 82 -19.44 -22.32 3.49
CA ASP A 82 -18.02 -22.14 3.70
C ASP A 82 -17.76 -21.75 5.17
N THR A 83 -16.80 -22.40 5.79
CA THR A 83 -16.34 -21.99 7.11
C THR A 83 -15.67 -20.62 7.04
N MET A 84 -15.65 -19.90 8.16
CA MET A 84 -14.96 -18.61 8.22
C MET A 84 -13.49 -18.72 7.85
N SER A 85 -12.83 -19.83 8.19
CA SER A 85 -11.45 -20.11 7.78
C SER A 85 -11.32 -20.26 6.26
N GLU A 86 -12.23 -20.97 5.59
CA GLU A 86 -12.22 -21.09 4.13
C GLU A 86 -12.49 -19.76 3.44
N VAL A 87 -13.45 -18.99 3.94
CA VAL A 87 -13.74 -17.63 3.44
C VAL A 87 -12.51 -16.72 3.59
N TYR A 88 -11.84 -16.75 4.75
CA TYR A 88 -10.60 -16.02 4.99
C TYR A 88 -9.55 -16.34 3.91
N GLU A 89 -9.26 -17.62 3.68
CA GLU A 89 -8.26 -18.03 2.70
C GLU A 89 -8.65 -17.70 1.25
N LYS A 90 -9.92 -17.83 0.89
CA LYS A 90 -10.44 -17.46 -0.44
C LYS A 90 -10.28 -15.97 -0.71
N ILE A 91 -10.64 -15.11 0.25
CA ILE A 91 -10.49 -13.66 0.12
C ILE A 91 -9.01 -13.29 0.07
N ARG A 92 -8.17 -13.89 0.92
CA ARG A 92 -6.72 -13.65 0.91
C ARG A 92 -6.11 -13.96 -0.45
N ALA A 93 -6.42 -15.10 -1.03
CA ALA A 93 -5.92 -15.50 -2.35
C ALA A 93 -6.38 -14.56 -3.47
N ALA A 94 -7.65 -14.14 -3.46
CA ALA A 94 -8.18 -13.18 -4.43
C ALA A 94 -7.55 -11.80 -4.27
N ALA A 95 -7.32 -11.35 -3.03
CA ALA A 95 -6.67 -10.08 -2.74
C ALA A 95 -5.23 -10.05 -3.25
N GLU A 96 -4.44 -11.09 -3.00
CA GLU A 96 -3.06 -11.21 -3.50
C GLU A 96 -3.00 -11.05 -5.03
N VAL A 97 -3.88 -11.72 -5.76
CA VAL A 97 -3.97 -11.60 -7.22
C VAL A 97 -4.41 -10.20 -7.64
N GLY A 98 -5.34 -9.57 -6.90
CA GLY A 98 -5.83 -8.22 -7.14
C GLY A 98 -4.92 -7.10 -6.64
N GLU A 99 -3.67 -7.39 -6.26
CA GLU A 99 -2.75 -6.42 -5.68
C GLU A 99 -3.33 -5.71 -4.44
N ALA A 100 -4.05 -6.45 -3.63
CA ALA A 100 -4.57 -6.03 -2.34
C ALA A 100 -4.12 -6.99 -1.24
N GLU A 101 -4.25 -6.58 0.00
CA GLU A 101 -3.94 -7.40 1.18
C GLU A 101 -5.03 -7.25 2.23
N MET A 102 -5.16 -8.26 3.07
CA MET A 102 -6.13 -8.22 4.16
C MET A 102 -5.65 -7.31 5.28
N LYS A 103 -6.58 -6.51 5.81
CA LYS A 103 -6.43 -5.93 7.15
C LYS A 103 -6.91 -6.96 8.15
N THR A 104 -6.14 -7.18 9.19
CA THR A 104 -6.48 -8.13 10.26
C THR A 104 -6.24 -7.51 11.62
N ASP A 105 -7.10 -7.87 12.55
CA ASP A 105 -6.91 -7.63 13.96
C ASP A 105 -6.98 -8.98 14.69
N ASP A 106 -5.91 -9.34 15.38
CA ASP A 106 -5.76 -10.63 16.09
C ASP A 106 -6.08 -11.87 15.21
N GLY A 107 -5.72 -11.82 13.91
CA GLY A 107 -6.00 -12.86 12.92
C GLY A 107 -7.43 -12.86 12.37
N THR A 108 -8.25 -11.91 12.80
CA THR A 108 -9.62 -11.70 12.30
C THR A 108 -9.62 -10.70 11.15
N PHE A 109 -10.36 -11.01 10.09
CA PHE A 109 -10.54 -10.13 8.96
C PHE A 109 -11.27 -8.85 9.35
N THR A 110 -10.66 -7.70 9.10
CA THR A 110 -11.23 -6.37 9.35
C THR A 110 -11.39 -5.53 8.08
N GLY A 111 -11.06 -6.09 6.93
CA GLY A 111 -11.19 -5.45 5.64
C GLY A 111 -9.97 -5.66 4.73
N LEU A 112 -9.88 -4.84 3.70
CA LEU A 112 -8.85 -4.89 2.67
C LEU A 112 -8.14 -3.54 2.54
N GLN A 113 -6.90 -3.58 2.09
CA GLN A 113 -6.16 -2.41 1.65
C GLN A 113 -5.35 -2.74 0.39
N ALA A 114 -4.94 -1.74 -0.35
CA ALA A 114 -4.03 -1.95 -1.48
C ALA A 114 -2.68 -2.47 -0.99
N SER A 115 -2.03 -3.35 -1.75
CA SER A 115 -0.67 -3.84 -1.42
C SER A 115 0.37 -2.74 -1.54
N ARG A 116 0.15 -1.79 -2.47
CA ARG A 116 1.07 -0.67 -2.73
C ARG A 116 0.62 0.61 -2.06
N TYR A 117 1.60 1.43 -1.71
CA TYR A 117 1.36 2.80 -1.27
C TYR A 117 1.10 3.71 -2.48
N GLY A 118 0.44 4.85 -2.21
CA GLY A 118 0.33 5.95 -3.15
C GLY A 118 -1.04 6.12 -3.77
N SER A 119 -1.21 7.26 -4.41
CA SER A 119 -2.46 7.69 -5.02
C SER A 119 -2.85 6.88 -6.28
N SER A 120 -1.87 6.18 -6.89
CA SER A 120 -2.08 5.32 -8.05
C SER A 120 -2.55 3.91 -7.70
N ALA A 121 -2.44 3.50 -6.44
CA ALA A 121 -2.89 2.19 -6.00
C ALA A 121 -4.42 2.15 -5.90
N ALA A 122 -5.06 1.24 -6.63
CA ALA A 122 -6.50 1.08 -6.62
C ALA A 122 -6.95 0.08 -5.56
N LEU A 123 -8.13 0.32 -4.96
CA LEU A 123 -8.88 -0.65 -4.20
C LEU A 123 -10.36 -0.54 -4.58
N VAL A 124 -10.81 -1.48 -5.40
CA VAL A 124 -12.20 -1.60 -5.86
C VAL A 124 -12.69 -3.00 -5.52
N ILE A 125 -13.77 -3.06 -4.74
CA ILE A 125 -14.37 -4.31 -4.27
C ILE A 125 -15.81 -4.37 -4.76
N THR A 126 -16.15 -5.44 -5.49
CA THR A 126 -17.52 -5.63 -6.01
C THR A 126 -18.11 -6.90 -5.43
N PHE A 127 -19.34 -6.78 -4.94
CA PHE A 127 -20.14 -7.87 -4.39
C PHE A 127 -21.27 -8.20 -5.35
N SER A 128 -21.50 -9.49 -5.56
CA SER A 128 -22.63 -10.02 -6.34
C SER A 128 -23.27 -11.18 -5.58
N GLY A 129 -24.48 -10.98 -5.11
CA GLY A 129 -25.28 -12.06 -4.52
C GLY A 129 -25.93 -12.94 -5.60
N LYS A 130 -26.38 -14.14 -5.23
CA LYS A 130 -26.94 -15.11 -6.18
C LYS A 130 -28.28 -14.67 -6.78
N GLU A 131 -29.08 -13.87 -6.08
CA GLU A 131 -30.48 -13.57 -6.44
C GLU A 131 -30.81 -12.06 -6.48
N GLY A 132 -29.85 -11.21 -6.83
CA GLY A 132 -30.04 -9.78 -7.02
C GLY A 132 -29.66 -8.89 -5.84
N VAL A 133 -30.16 -7.65 -5.84
CA VAL A 133 -29.67 -6.57 -4.93
C VAL A 133 -29.83 -6.94 -3.44
N SER A 134 -30.90 -7.60 -3.05
CA SER A 134 -31.14 -7.93 -1.63
C SER A 134 -30.10 -8.93 -1.10
N THR A 135 -29.84 -10.01 -1.83
CA THR A 135 -28.85 -11.01 -1.47
C THR A 135 -27.42 -10.46 -1.58
N THR A 136 -27.18 -9.54 -2.51
CA THR A 136 -25.89 -8.81 -2.61
C THR A 136 -25.63 -7.99 -1.37
N LYS A 137 -26.64 -7.27 -0.87
CA LYS A 137 -26.52 -6.46 0.36
C LYS A 137 -26.24 -7.35 1.58
N ASP A 138 -26.94 -8.47 1.72
CA ASP A 138 -26.74 -9.42 2.83
C ASP A 138 -25.32 -10.01 2.78
N PHE A 139 -24.86 -10.37 1.57
CA PHE A 139 -23.52 -10.88 1.35
C PHE A 139 -22.44 -9.84 1.68
N ALA A 140 -22.57 -8.61 1.17
CA ALA A 140 -21.64 -7.53 1.50
C ALA A 140 -21.60 -7.23 3.02
N THR A 141 -22.77 -7.23 3.68
CA THR A 141 -22.89 -7.03 5.13
C THR A 141 -22.21 -8.15 5.91
N ALA A 142 -22.36 -9.41 5.49
CA ALA A 142 -21.68 -10.54 6.10
C ALA A 142 -20.14 -10.42 6.05
N LEU A 143 -19.63 -9.72 5.05
CA LEU A 143 -18.20 -9.40 4.89
C LEU A 143 -17.79 -8.05 5.51
N GLY A 144 -18.70 -7.39 6.25
CA GLY A 144 -18.43 -6.14 6.98
C GLY A 144 -18.60 -4.86 6.18
N TYR A 145 -19.14 -4.93 4.97
CA TYR A 145 -19.31 -3.77 4.09
C TYR A 145 -20.75 -3.26 4.15
N THR A 146 -20.94 -2.16 4.88
CA THR A 146 -22.28 -1.56 5.12
C THR A 146 -22.41 -0.12 4.63
N THR A 147 -21.29 0.55 4.35
CA THR A 147 -21.24 1.96 3.92
C THR A 147 -20.42 2.12 2.65
N ASP A 148 -20.55 3.26 2.01
CA ASP A 148 -19.79 3.68 0.82
C ASP A 148 -19.91 2.72 -0.38
N LEU A 149 -21.05 2.02 -0.47
CA LEU A 149 -21.36 1.11 -1.57
C LEU A 149 -22.22 1.79 -2.62
N THR A 150 -21.80 1.67 -3.88
CA THR A 150 -22.61 2.08 -5.05
C THR A 150 -23.32 0.84 -5.61
N THR A 151 -24.64 0.92 -5.72
CA THR A 151 -25.48 -0.17 -6.26
C THR A 151 -25.69 0.02 -7.75
N ASP A 152 -25.46 -1.01 -8.55
CA ASP A 152 -25.91 -1.11 -9.93
C ASP A 152 -27.22 -1.90 -9.98
N ALA A 153 -28.32 -1.20 -10.24
CA ALA A 153 -29.65 -1.80 -10.27
C ALA A 153 -29.85 -2.78 -11.46
N LYS A 154 -29.00 -2.71 -12.51
CA LYS A 154 -29.13 -3.59 -13.67
C LYS A 154 -28.47 -4.95 -13.41
N THR A 155 -27.31 -4.95 -12.78
CA THR A 155 -26.55 -6.17 -12.48
C THR A 155 -26.85 -6.73 -11.10
N GLY A 156 -27.43 -5.92 -10.22
CA GLY A 156 -27.64 -6.27 -8.82
C GLY A 156 -26.37 -6.28 -7.99
N THR A 157 -25.27 -5.72 -8.51
CA THR A 157 -23.98 -5.67 -7.82
C THR A 157 -23.86 -4.42 -6.92
N MET A 158 -23.03 -4.51 -5.91
CA MET A 158 -22.66 -3.40 -5.05
C MET A 158 -21.13 -3.25 -5.06
N THR A 159 -20.64 -2.03 -5.25
CA THR A 159 -19.21 -1.75 -5.38
C THR A 159 -18.75 -0.72 -4.36
N TYR A 160 -17.69 -1.07 -3.62
CA TYR A 160 -16.86 -0.15 -2.89
C TYR A 160 -15.69 0.29 -3.77
N ASP A 161 -15.44 1.58 -3.84
CA ASP A 161 -14.32 2.18 -4.57
C ASP A 161 -13.63 3.18 -3.63
N ALA A 162 -12.41 2.86 -3.21
CA ALA A 162 -11.67 3.67 -2.25
C ALA A 162 -11.49 5.12 -2.74
N ALA A 163 -11.31 5.33 -4.04
CA ALA A 163 -11.16 6.68 -4.60
C ALA A 163 -12.45 7.49 -4.47
N LYS A 164 -13.61 6.88 -4.70
CA LYS A 164 -14.91 7.54 -4.54
C LYS A 164 -15.28 7.74 -3.08
N ALA A 165 -14.85 6.84 -2.20
CA ALA A 165 -15.08 6.95 -0.76
C ALA A 165 -14.14 7.94 -0.07
N GLY A 166 -13.15 8.52 -0.77
CA GLY A 166 -12.18 9.43 -0.18
C GLY A 166 -11.06 8.70 0.61
N ASN A 167 -10.89 7.41 0.38
CA ASN A 167 -9.93 6.54 1.07
C ASN A 167 -8.77 6.08 0.16
N SER A 168 -8.45 6.88 -0.87
CA SER A 168 -7.26 6.63 -1.69
C SER A 168 -5.98 6.68 -0.86
N GLY A 169 -4.97 5.95 -1.32
CA GLY A 169 -3.62 6.14 -0.83
C GLY A 169 -3.07 7.53 -1.19
N THR A 170 -2.00 7.92 -0.53
CA THR A 170 -1.29 9.17 -0.81
C THR A 170 0.18 8.88 -1.08
N ASP A 171 0.78 9.66 -1.98
CA ASP A 171 2.22 9.60 -2.21
C ASP A 171 2.99 10.28 -1.08
N ALA A 172 4.23 9.86 -0.86
CA ALA A 172 5.13 10.53 0.05
C ALA A 172 5.44 11.94 -0.47
N GLU A 173 5.60 12.90 0.44
CA GLU A 173 6.04 14.25 0.13
C GLU A 173 7.33 14.55 0.90
N VAL A 174 8.37 14.94 0.15
CA VAL A 174 9.67 15.31 0.70
C VAL A 174 9.98 16.75 0.34
N GLU A 175 10.46 17.51 1.31
CA GLU A 175 10.92 18.86 1.08
C GLU A 175 12.38 18.85 0.57
N LEU A 176 12.68 19.69 -0.44
CA LEU A 176 14.03 19.87 -0.99
C LEU A 176 15.02 20.53 -0.02
N SER A 177 14.64 20.77 1.23
CA SER A 177 15.55 21.14 2.31
C SER A 177 16.46 19.99 2.78
N VAL A 178 16.60 18.97 1.94
CA VAL A 178 17.54 17.86 2.12
C VAL A 178 18.94 18.39 1.96
N GLY A 179 19.78 18.16 2.94
CA GLY A 179 21.15 18.66 2.91
C GLY A 179 22.14 17.70 3.53
N LYS A 180 23.41 17.83 3.11
CA LYS A 180 24.51 17.15 3.75
C LYS A 180 24.82 17.84 5.08
N VAL A 181 24.91 17.06 6.17
CA VAL A 181 25.34 17.61 7.47
C VAL A 181 26.84 17.73 7.49
N ILE A 182 27.32 18.96 7.62
CA ILE A 182 28.76 19.31 7.75
C ILE A 182 28.97 19.96 9.10
N ALA A 183 29.79 19.36 9.95
CA ALA A 183 30.11 19.89 11.28
C ALA A 183 28.88 20.26 12.13
N GLY A 184 27.82 19.47 12.04
CA GLY A 184 26.57 19.70 12.78
C GLY A 184 25.59 20.68 12.14
N THR A 185 25.93 21.25 10.97
CA THR A 185 25.06 22.15 10.21
C THR A 185 24.62 21.46 8.91
N THR A 186 23.34 21.59 8.56
CA THR A 186 22.84 21.08 7.29
C THR A 186 23.14 22.07 6.17
N ASP A 187 23.90 21.61 5.16
CA ASP A 187 24.17 22.39 3.96
C ASP A 187 23.16 22.04 2.87
N THR A 188 22.16 22.88 2.68
CA THR A 188 21.13 22.71 1.65
C THR A 188 21.58 23.19 0.27
N SER A 189 22.75 23.82 0.15
CA SER A 189 23.25 24.34 -1.12
C SER A 189 23.82 23.27 -2.05
N ILE A 190 23.89 22.02 -1.61
CA ILE A 190 24.33 20.89 -2.43
C ILE A 190 23.36 20.59 -3.59
N PHE A 191 22.09 20.96 -3.45
CA PHE A 191 21.11 20.82 -4.51
C PHE A 191 21.07 22.06 -5.37
N SER A 192 21.08 21.87 -6.68
CA SER A 192 20.86 22.96 -7.62
C SER A 192 19.37 23.33 -7.66
N ASN A 193 19.06 24.48 -8.24
CA ASN A 193 17.69 24.90 -8.51
C ASN A 193 17.01 24.03 -9.59
N THR A 194 17.74 23.10 -10.21
CA THR A 194 17.23 22.11 -11.16
C THR A 194 17.04 20.73 -10.53
N ALA A 195 17.32 20.57 -9.25
CA ALA A 195 17.05 19.34 -8.54
C ALA A 195 15.56 19.02 -8.56
N THR A 196 15.23 17.76 -8.77
CA THR A 196 13.85 17.27 -8.84
C THR A 196 13.61 16.19 -7.82
N VAL A 197 12.41 16.16 -7.25
CA VAL A 197 11.90 15.08 -6.43
C VAL A 197 10.77 14.42 -7.20
N ALA A 198 10.89 13.12 -7.43
CA ALA A 198 9.82 12.28 -7.96
C ALA A 198 9.36 11.31 -6.88
N THR A 199 8.04 11.16 -6.75
CA THR A 199 7.43 10.21 -5.82
C THR A 199 6.56 9.21 -6.58
N ASP A 200 6.64 7.96 -6.17
CA ASP A 200 5.79 6.87 -6.64
C ASP A 200 5.41 6.03 -5.42
N GLY A 201 4.25 6.30 -4.87
CA GLY A 201 3.82 5.77 -3.60
C GLY A 201 4.76 6.18 -2.47
N ASN A 202 5.37 5.22 -1.81
CA ASN A 202 6.38 5.44 -0.78
C ASN A 202 7.82 5.51 -1.32
N ARG A 203 8.02 5.36 -2.64
CA ARG A 203 9.34 5.55 -3.25
C ARG A 203 9.57 7.02 -3.53
N VAL A 204 10.65 7.55 -2.99
CA VAL A 204 11.13 8.91 -3.27
C VAL A 204 12.43 8.81 -4.04
N THR A 205 12.56 9.59 -5.11
CA THR A 205 13.79 9.72 -5.91
C THR A 205 14.15 11.19 -6.05
N ILE A 206 15.34 11.56 -5.60
CA ILE A 206 15.91 12.89 -5.76
C ILE A 206 16.95 12.78 -6.86
N THR A 207 16.86 13.64 -7.87
CA THR A 207 17.82 13.71 -8.98
C THR A 207 18.31 15.13 -9.13
N ASP A 208 19.61 15.31 -9.30
CA ASP A 208 20.24 16.59 -9.54
C ASP A 208 21.25 16.47 -10.70
N ARG A 209 21.91 17.57 -11.03
CA ARG A 209 22.99 17.62 -12.03
C ARG A 209 24.16 16.70 -11.66
N ASP A 210 25.06 16.50 -12.63
CA ASP A 210 26.32 15.78 -12.44
C ASP A 210 26.14 14.31 -12.01
N GLY A 211 24.98 13.70 -12.31
CA GLY A 211 24.69 12.31 -12.02
C GLY A 211 24.34 12.02 -10.56
N PHE A 212 24.17 13.07 -9.72
CA PHE A 212 23.66 12.87 -8.37
C PHE A 212 22.26 12.25 -8.40
N SER A 213 22.08 11.13 -7.74
CA SER A 213 20.78 10.50 -7.54
C SER A 213 20.73 9.79 -6.19
N MET A 214 19.63 9.97 -5.48
CA MET A 214 19.33 9.30 -4.23
C MET A 214 17.89 8.82 -4.24
N SER A 215 17.65 7.58 -3.85
CA SER A 215 16.30 7.06 -3.69
C SER A 215 16.14 6.28 -2.39
N PHE A 216 14.93 6.28 -1.84
CA PHE A 216 14.57 5.54 -0.62
C PHE A 216 13.07 5.22 -0.59
N LEU A 217 12.69 4.33 0.32
CA LEU A 217 11.30 3.99 0.64
C LEU A 217 10.98 4.40 2.08
#